data_28f7e42804deb8cca96d6eec07feafd7
#
_entry.id   28f7e42804deb8cca96d6eec07feafd7
#
_cell.length_a   1.000
_cell.length_b   1.000
_cell.length_c   1.000
_cell.angle_alpha   90.00
_cell.angle_beta   90.00
_cell.angle_gamma   90.00
#
_symmetry.space_group_name_H-M   'P 1'
#
loop_
_entity.id
_entity.type
_entity.pdbx_description
1 polymer ?
#
loop_
_entity_poly.entity_id
_entity_poly.type
_entity_poly.pdbx_seq_one_letter_code
_entity_poly.pdbx_strand_id
1 'polypeptide(L)'
;MAIIDLLYSTGIRVGELVNLNIDDIDLEGRECIVYGKGDKERRVYFDAKAKVHLKEYIDNRTDNNNALFVTLDAPHDRLKISGV
;
A
#
# COMPACT_ATOMS: atom_id res chain seq x y z
N MET A 1 -1.47 -1.93 -12.27
CA MET A 1 -1.43 -2.70 -11.01
C MET A 1 -1.15 -1.77 -9.85
N ALA A 2 -1.93 -1.85 -8.80
CA ALA A 2 -1.86 -0.90 -7.67
C ALA A 2 -0.46 -0.80 -7.05
N ILE A 3 0.21 -1.93 -6.85
CA ILE A 3 1.56 -1.95 -6.27
C ILE A 3 2.54 -1.17 -7.13
N ILE A 4 2.57 -1.46 -8.42
CA ILE A 4 3.50 -0.81 -9.35
C ILE A 4 3.21 0.68 -9.44
N ASP A 5 1.93 1.06 -9.56
CA ASP A 5 1.54 2.45 -9.66
C ASP A 5 1.93 3.23 -8.40
N LEU A 6 1.74 2.63 -7.22
CA LEU A 6 2.11 3.27 -5.97
C LEU A 6 3.63 3.43 -5.86
N LEU A 7 4.40 2.40 -6.21
CA LEU A 7 5.87 2.48 -6.18
C LEU A 7 6.40 3.57 -7.11
N TYR A 8 5.90 3.63 -8.35
CA TYR A 8 6.32 4.66 -9.30
C TYR A 8 5.91 6.06 -8.87
N SER A 9 4.70 6.19 -8.37
CA SER A 9 4.14 7.50 -8.02
C SER A 9 4.81 8.11 -6.79
N THR A 10 5.16 7.29 -5.80
CA THR A 10 5.68 7.78 -4.51
C THR A 10 7.18 7.62 -4.35
N GLY A 11 7.79 6.70 -5.09
CA GLY A 11 9.22 6.39 -4.95
C GLY A 11 9.59 5.69 -3.65
N ILE A 12 8.61 5.13 -2.93
CA ILE A 12 8.91 4.41 -1.69
C ILE A 12 9.59 3.07 -1.98
N ARG A 13 10.27 2.55 -0.97
CA ARG A 13 10.96 1.27 -1.07
C ARG A 13 9.97 0.12 -0.92
N VAL A 14 10.30 -1.05 -1.51
CA VAL A 14 9.46 -2.24 -1.41
C VAL A 14 9.20 -2.62 0.06
N GLY A 15 10.22 -2.52 0.91
CA GLY A 15 10.06 -2.80 2.34
C GLY A 15 9.06 -1.86 3.01
N GLU A 16 9.06 -0.60 2.63
CA GLU A 16 8.09 0.37 3.13
C GLU A 16 6.68 0.04 2.62
N LEU A 17 6.57 -0.36 1.36
CA LEU A 17 5.29 -0.70 0.75
C LEU A 17 4.61 -1.88 1.46
N VAL A 18 5.35 -2.96 1.73
CA VAL A 18 4.76 -4.15 2.34
C VAL A 18 4.37 -3.93 3.80
N ASN A 19 4.91 -2.92 4.45
CA ASN A 19 4.56 -2.56 5.82
C ASN A 19 3.36 -1.62 5.92
N LEU A 20 2.83 -1.14 4.79
CA LEU A 20 1.67 -0.26 4.81
C LEU A 20 0.43 -0.97 5.30
N ASN A 21 -0.35 -0.26 6.11
CA ASN A 21 -1.67 -0.69 6.55
C ASN A 21 -2.74 0.13 5.83
N ILE A 22 -3.96 -0.38 5.79
CA ILE A 22 -5.07 0.36 5.17
C ILE A 22 -5.24 1.73 5.83
N ASP A 23 -5.04 1.82 7.14
CA ASP A 23 -5.18 3.07 7.89
C ASP A 23 -4.12 4.11 7.54
N ASP A 24 -3.01 3.71 6.91
CA ASP A 24 -1.95 4.63 6.51
C ASP A 24 -2.26 5.37 5.20
N ILE A 25 -3.34 5.00 4.51
CA ILE A 25 -3.72 5.55 3.21
C ILE A 25 -4.89 6.51 3.35
N ASP A 26 -4.72 7.71 2.78
CA ASP A 26 -5.82 8.68 2.60
C ASP A 26 -6.08 8.80 1.10
N LEU A 27 -7.13 8.13 0.63
CA LEU A 27 -7.48 8.15 -0.79
C LEU A 27 -7.94 9.53 -1.24
N GLU A 28 -8.67 10.24 -0.40
CA GLU A 28 -9.17 11.57 -0.74
C GLU A 28 -8.02 12.56 -0.94
N GLY A 29 -7.05 12.56 -0.02
CA GLY A 29 -5.90 13.42 -0.10
C GLY A 29 -4.79 12.90 -1.01
N ARG A 30 -4.92 11.68 -1.51
CA ARG A 30 -3.92 11.00 -2.32
C ARG A 30 -2.56 10.96 -1.64
N GLU A 31 -2.57 10.63 -0.35
CA GLU A 31 -1.34 10.58 0.43
C GLU A 31 -1.29 9.31 1.27
N CYS A 32 -0.09 8.90 1.64
CA CYS A 32 0.10 7.82 2.58
C CYS A 32 1.28 8.12 3.50
N ILE A 33 1.25 7.49 4.68
CA ILE A 33 2.31 7.63 5.68
C ILE A 33 3.14 6.37 5.63
N VAL A 34 4.45 6.53 5.39
CA VAL A 34 5.39 5.42 5.40
C VAL A 34 6.34 5.59 6.59
N TYR A 35 6.75 4.46 7.15
CA TYR A 35 7.66 4.43 8.29
C TYR A 35 9.02 3.94 7.83
N GLY A 36 10.01 4.82 7.90
CA GLY A 36 11.36 4.50 7.53
C GLY A 36 12.16 3.96 8.71
N LYS A 37 13.46 3.91 8.53
CA LYS A 37 14.39 3.43 9.54
C LYS A 37 14.31 4.29 10.81
N GLY A 38 14.22 3.64 11.97
CA GLY A 38 14.13 4.33 13.26
C GLY A 38 12.75 4.91 13.54
N ASP A 39 11.70 4.31 13.01
CA ASP A 39 10.30 4.72 13.21
C ASP A 39 9.99 6.15 12.77
N LYS A 40 10.80 6.70 11.88
CA LYS A 40 10.52 8.02 11.32
C LYS A 40 9.43 7.91 10.29
N GLU A 41 8.32 8.60 10.52
CA GLU A 41 7.23 8.65 9.55
C GLU A 41 7.49 9.72 8.49
N ARG A 42 7.05 9.43 7.28
CA ARG A 42 7.18 10.33 6.14
C ARG A 42 5.87 10.28 5.36
N ARG A 43 5.34 11.45 5.04
CA ARG A 43 4.15 11.55 4.20
C ARG A 43 4.57 11.62 2.74
N VAL A 44 4.00 10.73 1.92
CA VAL A 44 4.25 10.70 0.48
C VAL A 44 2.92 10.83 -0.25
N TYR A 45 2.97 11.32 -1.49
CA TYR A 45 1.78 11.57 -2.29
C TYR A 45 1.80 10.69 -3.53
N PHE A 46 0.63 10.20 -3.93
CA PHE A 46 0.48 9.41 -5.15
C PHE A 46 -0.47 10.09 -6.10
N ASP A 47 -0.36 9.74 -7.40
CA ASP A 47 -1.15 10.38 -8.44
C ASP A 47 -2.58 9.82 -8.53
N ALA A 48 -3.39 10.43 -9.41
CA ALA A 48 -4.78 10.01 -9.58
C ALA A 48 -4.90 8.59 -10.12
N LYS A 49 -3.97 8.14 -10.94
CA LYS A 49 -3.97 6.78 -11.47
C LYS A 49 -3.77 5.76 -10.36
N ALA A 50 -2.80 6.02 -9.46
CA ALA A 50 -2.57 5.16 -8.31
C ALA A 50 -3.79 5.15 -7.38
N LYS A 51 -4.45 6.30 -7.19
CA LYS A 51 -5.68 6.39 -6.40
C LYS A 51 -6.77 5.46 -6.94
N VAL A 52 -7.00 5.49 -8.24
CA VAL A 52 -8.03 4.66 -8.87
C VAL A 52 -7.73 3.17 -8.65
N HIS A 53 -6.48 2.77 -8.90
CA HIS A 53 -6.08 1.36 -8.75
C HIS A 53 -6.12 0.90 -7.29
N LEU A 54 -5.71 1.75 -6.36
CA LEU A 54 -5.79 1.43 -4.92
C LEU A 54 -7.24 1.27 -4.48
N LYS A 55 -8.12 2.16 -4.91
CA LYS A 55 -9.53 2.09 -4.56
C LYS A 55 -10.15 0.79 -5.05
N GLU A 56 -9.91 0.42 -6.32
CA GLU A 56 -10.38 -0.84 -6.87
C GLU A 56 -9.85 -2.03 -6.09
N TYR A 57 -8.57 -2.01 -5.77
CA TYR A 57 -7.94 -3.09 -5.04
C TYR A 57 -8.58 -3.28 -3.65
N ILE A 58 -8.77 -2.19 -2.91
CA ILE A 58 -9.36 -2.23 -1.57
C ILE A 58 -10.83 -2.66 -1.64
N ASP A 59 -11.60 -2.11 -2.58
CA ASP A 59 -13.02 -2.40 -2.73
C ASP A 59 -13.29 -3.86 -3.09
N ASN A 60 -12.35 -4.50 -3.78
CA ASN A 60 -12.48 -5.91 -4.19
C ASN A 60 -11.97 -6.90 -3.14
N ARG A 61 -11.42 -6.42 -2.05
CA ARG A 61 -10.93 -7.30 -0.98
C ARG A 61 -12.08 -7.83 -0.12
N THR A 62 -11.96 -9.10 0.26
CA THR A 62 -12.96 -9.77 1.09
C THR A 62 -12.41 -10.23 2.43
N ASP A 63 -11.09 -10.03 2.66
CA ASP A 63 -10.44 -10.40 3.92
C ASP A 63 -10.53 -9.28 4.95
N ASN A 64 -10.20 -9.59 6.19
CA ASN A 64 -10.19 -8.63 7.30
C ASN A 64 -8.79 -8.21 7.72
N ASN A 65 -7.78 -8.48 6.90
CA ASN A 65 -6.39 -8.14 7.23
C ASN A 65 -6.21 -6.62 7.15
N ASN A 66 -5.56 -6.05 8.16
CA ASN A 66 -5.29 -4.62 8.23
C ASN A 66 -4.18 -4.18 7.27
N ALA A 67 -3.38 -5.10 6.76
CA ALA A 67 -2.33 -4.79 5.78
C ALA A 67 -2.95 -4.26 4.49
N LEU A 68 -2.30 -3.25 3.89
CA LEU A 68 -2.77 -2.70 2.62
C LEU A 68 -2.65 -3.74 1.50
N PHE A 69 -1.52 -4.41 1.40
CA PHE A 69 -1.29 -5.44 0.38
C PHE A 69 -1.18 -6.82 1.03
N VAL A 70 -1.91 -7.77 0.48
CA VAL A 70 -1.99 -9.14 1.01
C VAL A 70 -1.71 -10.13 -0.11
N THR A 71 -1.43 -11.38 0.26
CA THR A 71 -1.22 -12.47 -0.70
C THR A 71 -2.51 -12.78 -1.44
N LEU A 72 -2.37 -13.29 -2.67
CA LEU A 72 -3.54 -13.61 -3.50
C LEU A 72 -4.26 -14.87 -3.04
N ASP A 73 -3.53 -15.83 -2.45
CA ASP A 73 -4.08 -17.10 -1.99
C ASP A 73 -4.50 -17.02 -0.53
N ALA A 74 -5.54 -17.76 -0.19
CA ALA A 74 -5.97 -17.86 1.21
C ALA A 74 -5.00 -18.78 1.98
N PRO A 75 -4.66 -18.45 3.25
CA PRO A 75 -5.08 -17.24 3.95
C PRO A 75 -4.42 -15.97 3.40
N HIS A 76 -5.17 -14.88 3.39
CA HIS A 76 -4.67 -13.59 2.89
C HIS A 76 -3.84 -12.91 3.97
N ASP A 77 -2.54 -13.17 3.94
CA ASP A 77 -1.57 -12.59 4.86
C ASP A 77 -0.89 -11.38 4.24
N ARG A 78 -0.25 -10.57 5.10
CA ARG A 78 0.53 -9.42 4.64
C ARG A 78 1.54 -9.86 3.59
N LEU A 79 1.58 -9.13 2.47
CA LEU A 79 2.53 -9.40 1.40
C LEU A 79 3.96 -9.22 1.92
N LYS A 80 4.86 -10.11 1.52
CA LYS A 80 6.28 -10.06 1.88
C LYS A 80 7.09 -9.46 0.73
N ILE A 81 8.27 -8.92 1.05
CA ILE A 81 9.17 -8.34 0.04
C ILE A 81 9.40 -9.34 -1.10
N SER A 82 9.59 -10.62 -0.80
CA SER A 82 9.81 -11.67 -1.80
C SER A 82 8.61 -11.92 -2.72
N GLY A 83 7.44 -11.44 -2.36
CA GLY A 83 6.23 -11.60 -3.16
C GLY A 83 5.92 -10.43 -4.09
N VAL A 84 6.74 -9.41 -4.06
CA VAL A 84 6.52 -8.21 -4.89
C VAL A 84 7.16 -8.35 -6.26
#